data_63fb7321a110702ef2c841bf8e7e2561
#
_entry.id   63fb7321a110702ef2c841bf8e7e2561
#
_cell.length_a   1.000
_cell.length_b   1.000
_cell.length_c   1.000
_cell.angle_alpha   90.00
_cell.angle_beta   90.00
_cell.angle_gamma   90.00
#
_symmetry.space_group_name_H-M   'P 1'
#
loop_
_entity.id
_entity.type
_entity.pdbx_description
1 polymer ?
#
loop_
_entity_poly.entity_id
_entity_poly.type
_entity_poly.pdbx_seq_one_letter_code
_entity_poly.pdbx_strand_id
1 'polypeptide(L)'
;MLFIVSWTISPQNRNAAIERFLKTGGAPPAGVKMLGRWHAIGASSGFGIADASDPVAIQTWVLEWNDLMNMEVHAALTDEQMAPLLAGTLGK
;
A
#
# COMPACT_ATOMS: atom_id res chain seq x y z
N MET A 1 10.97 -4.98 -5.04
CA MET A 1 10.42 -3.70 -5.51
C MET A 1 9.47 -3.17 -4.45
N LEU A 2 9.62 -1.89 -4.09
CA LEU A 2 8.80 -1.26 -3.08
C LEU A 2 7.56 -0.60 -3.68
N PHE A 3 6.46 -0.65 -2.92
CA PHE A 3 5.21 -0.01 -3.27
C PHE A 3 4.66 0.74 -2.06
N ILE A 4 4.16 1.95 -2.31
CA ILE A 4 3.37 2.69 -1.33
C ILE A 4 1.91 2.45 -1.67
N VAL A 5 1.16 1.91 -0.73
CA VAL A 5 -0.27 1.61 -0.87
C VAL A 5 -1.02 2.51 0.09
N SER A 6 -1.92 3.32 -0.44
CA SER A 6 -2.76 4.19 0.39
C SER A 6 -4.23 3.94 0.09
N TRP A 7 -5.08 4.26 1.06
CA TRP A 7 -6.52 4.03 0.92
C TRP A 7 -7.33 5.08 1.66
N THR A 8 -8.56 5.25 1.17
CA THR A 8 -9.61 6.01 1.86
C THR A 8 -10.88 5.17 1.87
N ILE A 9 -11.64 5.26 2.96
CA ILE A 9 -12.85 4.47 3.18
C ILE A 9 -14.03 5.43 3.35
N SER A 10 -15.07 5.26 2.54
CA SER A 10 -16.29 6.05 2.71
C SER A 10 -17.05 5.61 3.97
N PRO A 11 -17.83 6.51 4.60
CA PRO A 11 -18.60 6.16 5.81
C PRO A 11 -19.53 4.95 5.60
N GLN A 12 -20.07 4.78 4.41
CA GLN A 12 -20.97 3.68 4.09
C GLN A 12 -20.28 2.31 4.20
N ASN A 13 -18.97 2.26 3.91
CA ASN A 13 -18.21 1.03 3.88
C ASN A 13 -17.36 0.80 5.14
N ARG A 14 -17.39 1.75 6.07
CA ARG A 14 -16.51 1.70 7.25
C ARG A 14 -16.66 0.41 8.05
N ASN A 15 -17.88 0.06 8.41
CA ASN A 15 -18.10 -1.11 9.26
C ASN A 15 -17.74 -2.41 8.55
N ALA A 16 -18.04 -2.52 7.26
CA ALA A 16 -17.66 -3.69 6.46
C ALA A 16 -16.13 -3.84 6.36
N ALA A 17 -15.42 -2.73 6.20
CA ALA A 17 -13.96 -2.73 6.16
C ALA A 17 -13.37 -3.13 7.52
N ILE A 18 -13.92 -2.62 8.62
CA ILE A 18 -13.49 -2.98 9.97
C ILE A 18 -13.70 -4.47 10.22
N GLU A 19 -14.87 -4.99 9.89
CA GLU A 19 -15.18 -6.42 10.07
C GLU A 19 -14.20 -7.30 9.29
N ARG A 20 -13.94 -6.98 8.04
CA ARG A 20 -12.99 -7.75 7.23
C ARG A 20 -11.58 -7.67 7.81
N PHE A 21 -11.14 -6.50 8.23
CA PHE A 21 -9.83 -6.33 8.85
C PHE A 21 -9.67 -7.16 10.12
N LEU A 22 -10.66 -7.13 11.00
CA LEU A 22 -10.61 -7.90 12.24
C LEU A 22 -10.62 -9.41 11.98
N LYS A 23 -11.32 -9.83 10.93
CA LYS A 23 -11.42 -11.24 10.55
C LYS A 23 -10.15 -11.77 9.90
N THR A 24 -9.50 -10.97 9.05
CA THR A 24 -8.36 -11.41 8.24
C THR A 24 -7.03 -10.87 8.72
N GLY A 25 -7.02 -9.86 9.61
CA GLY A 25 -5.83 -9.15 10.01
C GLY A 25 -5.25 -8.26 8.92
N GLY A 26 -5.93 -8.14 7.77
CA GLY A 26 -5.42 -7.39 6.63
C GLY A 26 -4.11 -7.96 6.09
N ALA A 27 -3.90 -9.27 6.27
CA ALA A 27 -2.67 -9.93 5.83
C ALA A 27 -2.53 -9.88 4.30
N PRO A 28 -1.33 -9.58 3.80
CA PRO A 28 -1.11 -9.58 2.35
C PRO A 28 -1.10 -11.01 1.81
N PRO A 29 -1.39 -11.19 0.50
CA PRO A 29 -1.29 -12.50 -0.13
C PRO A 29 0.17 -12.95 -0.30
N ALA A 30 0.36 -14.18 -0.76
CA ALA A 30 1.67 -14.70 -1.09
C ALA A 30 2.37 -13.77 -2.09
N GLY A 31 3.67 -13.59 -1.92
CA GLY A 31 4.49 -12.73 -2.79
C GLY A 31 4.53 -11.27 -2.38
N VAL A 32 3.79 -10.87 -1.36
CA VAL A 32 3.82 -9.52 -0.80
C VAL A 32 4.29 -9.57 0.63
N LYS A 33 5.33 -8.81 0.95
CA LYS A 33 5.80 -8.61 2.32
C LYS A 33 5.47 -7.18 2.75
N MET A 34 4.63 -7.05 3.76
CA MET A 34 4.31 -5.74 4.31
C MET A 34 5.41 -5.29 5.26
N LEU A 35 6.02 -4.13 4.99
CA LEU A 35 7.07 -3.55 5.80
C LEU A 35 6.52 -2.67 6.92
N GLY A 36 5.34 -2.10 6.73
CA GLY A 36 4.67 -1.30 7.73
C GLY A 36 3.31 -0.85 7.24
N ARG A 37 2.42 -0.59 8.18
CA ARG A 37 1.07 -0.08 7.89
C ARG A 37 0.65 0.87 9.01
N TRP A 38 0.12 2.02 8.62
CA TRP A 38 -0.33 3.05 9.56
C TRP A 38 -1.73 3.51 9.19
N HIS A 39 -2.54 3.74 10.21
CA HIS A 39 -3.91 4.21 10.07
C HIS A 39 -3.97 5.66 10.52
N ALA A 40 -4.57 6.53 9.71
CA ALA A 40 -4.77 7.92 10.11
C ALA A 40 -5.77 7.98 11.25
N ILE A 41 -5.62 8.96 12.12
CA ILE A 41 -6.61 9.23 13.16
C ILE A 41 -7.96 9.50 12.48
N GLY A 42 -9.02 8.84 12.96
CA GLY A 42 -10.33 8.84 12.32
C GLY A 42 -10.66 7.53 11.63
N ALA A 43 -9.66 6.68 11.37
CA ALA A 43 -9.80 5.33 10.82
C ALA A 43 -10.48 5.27 9.43
N SER A 44 -10.48 6.38 8.68
CA SER A 44 -11.05 6.41 7.32
C SER A 44 -9.99 6.45 6.23
N SER A 45 -8.71 6.45 6.59
CA SER A 45 -7.61 6.42 5.63
C SER A 45 -6.37 5.82 6.27
N GLY A 46 -5.39 5.52 5.44
CA GLY A 46 -4.10 5.02 5.90
C GLY A 46 -3.18 4.72 4.73
N PHE A 47 -2.01 4.24 5.06
CA PHE A 47 -1.07 3.80 4.04
C PHE A 47 -0.18 2.68 4.58
N GLY A 48 0.42 1.95 3.66
CA GLY A 48 1.39 0.92 3.97
C GLY A 48 2.51 0.91 2.95
N ILE A 49 3.61 0.29 3.35
CA ILE A 49 4.75 0.06 2.47
C ILE A 49 4.92 -1.45 2.35
N ALA A 50 4.99 -1.92 1.12
CA ALA A 50 5.09 -3.33 0.82
C ALA A 50 6.24 -3.60 -0.14
N ASP A 51 6.84 -4.77 0.00
CA ASP A 51 7.85 -5.28 -0.92
C ASP A 51 7.28 -6.47 -1.68
N ALA A 52 7.38 -6.44 -2.99
CA ALA A 52 6.97 -7.54 -3.84
C ALA A 52 7.87 -7.59 -5.07
N SER A 53 8.15 -8.79 -5.53
CA SER A 53 8.94 -9.00 -6.76
C SER A 53 8.10 -8.81 -8.02
N ASP A 54 6.77 -8.87 -7.88
CA ASP A 54 5.85 -8.91 -9.01
C ASP A 54 4.68 -7.96 -8.75
N PRO A 55 4.43 -6.98 -9.63
CA PRO A 55 3.27 -6.09 -9.48
C PRO A 55 1.92 -6.83 -9.53
N VAL A 56 1.85 -8.03 -10.11
CA VAL A 56 0.63 -8.84 -10.09
C VAL A 56 0.25 -9.21 -8.64
N ALA A 57 1.22 -9.52 -7.79
CA ALA A 57 0.95 -9.82 -6.38
C ALA A 57 0.35 -8.60 -5.64
N ILE A 58 0.86 -7.41 -5.93
CA ILE A 58 0.31 -6.16 -5.37
C ILE A 58 -1.13 -5.93 -5.86
N GLN A 59 -1.38 -6.12 -7.14
CA GLN A 59 -2.74 -5.96 -7.69
C GLN A 59 -3.69 -6.99 -7.08
N THR A 60 -3.24 -8.20 -6.85
CA THR A 60 -4.05 -9.23 -6.17
C THR A 60 -4.48 -8.74 -4.78
N TRP A 61 -3.56 -8.14 -4.04
CA TRP A 61 -3.87 -7.60 -2.72
C TRP A 61 -4.88 -6.44 -2.81
N VAL A 62 -4.68 -5.53 -3.75
CA VAL A 62 -5.59 -4.40 -3.96
C VAL A 62 -7.00 -4.89 -4.26
N LEU A 63 -7.16 -5.92 -5.09
CA LEU A 63 -8.46 -6.48 -5.45
C LEU A 63 -9.18 -7.14 -4.26
N GLU A 64 -8.47 -7.52 -3.22
CA GLU A 64 -9.08 -8.04 -2.00
C GLU A 64 -9.80 -6.96 -1.19
N TRP A 65 -9.51 -5.67 -1.45
CA TRP A 65 -9.99 -4.57 -0.62
C TRP A 65 -10.67 -3.44 -1.38
N ASN A 66 -10.41 -3.29 -2.69
CA ASN A 66 -10.90 -2.12 -3.41
C ASN A 66 -12.40 -2.14 -3.71
N ASP A 67 -13.10 -3.19 -3.31
CA ASP A 67 -14.56 -3.21 -3.29
C ASP A 67 -15.14 -2.34 -2.16
N LEU A 68 -14.36 -2.12 -1.09
CA LEU A 68 -14.78 -1.34 0.09
C LEU A 68 -14.10 0.01 0.22
N MET A 69 -12.99 0.23 -0.47
CA MET A 69 -12.20 1.44 -0.30
C MET A 69 -11.56 1.88 -1.61
N ASN A 70 -11.26 3.17 -1.69
CA ASN A 70 -10.45 3.71 -2.77
C ASN A 70 -8.99 3.47 -2.45
N MET A 71 -8.25 2.90 -3.38
CA MET A 71 -6.84 2.57 -3.17
C MET A 71 -5.97 3.19 -4.25
N GLU A 72 -4.80 3.67 -3.84
CA GLU A 72 -3.76 4.13 -4.74
C GLU A 72 -2.49 3.35 -4.46
N VAL A 73 -1.78 2.98 -5.51
CA VAL A 73 -0.53 2.23 -5.42
C VAL A 73 0.52 2.92 -6.27
N HIS A 74 1.66 3.19 -5.65
CA HIS A 74 2.79 3.81 -6.34
C HIS A 74 4.04 2.96 -6.12
N ALA A 75 4.74 2.63 -7.19
CA ALA A 75 6.08 2.05 -7.09
C ALA A 75 7.03 3.09 -6.47
N ALA A 76 7.89 2.65 -5.61
CA ALA A 76 8.75 3.54 -4.83
C ALA A 76 10.21 3.13 -4.93
N LEU A 77 11.10 4.09 -4.72
CA LEU A 77 12.54 3.88 -4.65
C LEU A 77 13.05 4.27 -3.27
N THR A 78 14.10 3.60 -2.84
CA THR A 78 14.81 3.98 -1.63
C THR A 78 15.74 5.18 -1.88
N ASP A 79 16.25 5.78 -0.82
CA ASP A 79 17.26 6.82 -0.92
C ASP A 79 18.50 6.32 -1.66
N GLU A 80 18.92 5.08 -1.39
CA GLU A 80 20.07 4.48 -2.05
C GLU A 80 19.88 4.34 -3.56
N GLN A 81 18.66 4.04 -3.98
CA GLN A 81 18.31 3.95 -5.41
C GLN A 81 18.22 5.34 -6.04
N MET A 82 17.72 6.32 -5.31
CA MET A 82 17.53 7.68 -5.82
C MET A 82 18.86 8.46 -5.93
N ALA A 83 19.78 8.26 -5.00
CA ALA A 83 20.97 9.09 -4.91
C ALA A 83 21.77 9.18 -6.22
N PRO A 84 22.11 8.07 -6.91
CA PRO A 84 22.84 8.19 -8.17
C PRO A 84 22.05 8.86 -9.28
N LEU A 85 20.71 8.71 -9.28
CA LEU A 85 19.86 9.36 -10.28
C LEU A 85 19.85 10.87 -10.05
N LEU A 86 19.76 11.30 -8.80
CA LEU A 86 19.76 12.73 -8.44
C LEU A 86 21.11 13.36 -8.74
N ALA A 87 22.20 12.69 -8.42
CA ALA A 87 23.56 13.16 -8.72
C ALA A 87 23.75 13.30 -10.24
N GLY A 88 23.29 12.34 -11.02
CA GLY A 88 23.34 12.41 -12.48
C GLY A 88 22.52 13.55 -13.04
N THR A 89 21.39 13.89 -12.42
CA THR A 89 20.56 15.01 -12.83
C THR A 89 21.26 16.34 -12.63
N LEU A 90 21.93 16.53 -11.49
CA LEU A 90 22.69 17.75 -11.23
C LEU A 90 23.94 17.89 -12.09
N GLY A 91 24.51 16.78 -12.55
CA GLY A 91 25.69 16.77 -13.41
C GLY A 91 25.40 17.11 -14.87
N LYS A 92 24.16 17.33 -15.24
CA LYS A 92 23.77 17.64 -16.64
C LYS A 92 23.73 19.13 -16.91
#